data_a8d49d0e91d9741b0f6100fb14322b21
#
_entry.id   a8d49d0e91d9741b0f6100fb14322b21
#
_cell.length_a   1.000
_cell.length_b   1.000
_cell.length_c   1.000
_cell.angle_alpha   90.00
_cell.angle_beta   90.00
_cell.angle_gamma   90.00
#
_symmetry.space_group_name_H-M   'P 1'
#
loop_
_entity.id
_entity.type
_entity.pdbx_description
1 polymer ?
#
loop_
_entity_poly.entity_id
_entity_poly.type
_entity_poly.pdbx_seq_one_letter_code
_entity_poly.pdbx_strand_id
1 'polypeptide(L)'
;VYALNVINNQESDPSADGKSHKILEKAQQTAASADIQLNTLLRYDVNVPNAIMSVIKENKVTDLVLGLHEKKEFSESFLGHTTERILGSSNVTTYIYRPVQPVATVKRNLVVIPENAEEELGFPLWVIKMWNLAQNTGSKLLFYGTKKTLDILRDVHKDNPIEAEFRLFDDWDDFLIITRDMQPDDGLIIVMSHKGLPSFQTGMKKIPNYMAKYFSDYNFILIYPIHTIAEESENRDLLNASLLPNFNKFEGIGKSISKALKAK
;
A
#
# COMPACT_ATOMS: atom_id res chain seq x y z
N VAL A 1 14.08 -5.04 -7.28
CA VAL A 1 12.63 -5.34 -7.28
C VAL A 1 12.43 -6.80 -7.59
N TYR A 2 11.37 -7.43 -7.04
CA TYR A 2 11.03 -8.83 -7.28
C TYR A 2 9.62 -8.93 -7.85
N ALA A 3 9.41 -9.81 -8.84
CA ALA A 3 8.11 -10.26 -9.29
C ALA A 3 7.92 -11.71 -8.88
N LEU A 4 6.93 -11.99 -8.06
CA LEU A 4 6.63 -13.33 -7.57
C LEU A 4 5.34 -13.85 -8.21
N ASN A 5 5.40 -15.07 -8.73
CA ASN A 5 4.22 -15.86 -9.06
C ASN A 5 4.23 -17.14 -8.21
N VAL A 6 3.10 -17.47 -7.60
CA VAL A 6 2.93 -18.68 -6.80
C VAL A 6 1.95 -19.61 -7.53
N ILE A 7 2.37 -20.80 -7.84
CA ILE A 7 1.53 -21.86 -8.43
C ILE A 7 1.00 -22.74 -7.31
N ASN A 8 -0.32 -22.86 -7.22
CA ASN A 8 -0.95 -23.77 -6.28
C ASN A 8 -0.89 -25.20 -6.83
N ASN A 9 -0.09 -26.07 -6.21
CA ASN A 9 0.08 -27.47 -6.63
C ASN A 9 -1.19 -28.34 -6.51
N GLN A 10 -2.25 -27.87 -5.86
CA GLN A 10 -3.52 -28.59 -5.79
C GLN A 10 -4.42 -28.33 -7.00
N GLU A 11 -4.19 -27.25 -7.72
CA GLU A 11 -4.92 -26.93 -8.94
C GLU A 11 -4.24 -27.63 -10.12
N SER A 12 -4.82 -28.74 -10.58
CA SER A 12 -4.31 -29.57 -11.68
C SER A 12 -4.50 -28.87 -13.04
N ASP A 13 -3.97 -27.66 -13.21
CA ASP A 13 -3.90 -27.04 -14.54
C ASP A 13 -2.50 -27.29 -15.15
N PRO A 14 -2.36 -28.23 -16.12
CA PRO A 14 -1.08 -28.50 -16.77
C PRO A 14 -0.50 -27.29 -17.50
N SER A 15 -1.30 -26.26 -17.75
CA SER A 15 -0.88 -25.02 -18.41
C SER A 15 -0.45 -23.92 -17.45
N ALA A 16 -0.64 -24.10 -16.13
CA ALA A 16 -0.36 -23.07 -15.11
C ALA A 16 1.10 -22.63 -15.14
N ASP A 17 2.01 -23.57 -15.28
CA ASP A 17 3.45 -23.32 -15.36
C ASP A 17 3.82 -22.44 -16.56
N GLY A 18 3.35 -22.79 -17.75
CA GLY A 18 3.59 -21.98 -18.96
C GLY A 18 2.94 -20.59 -18.90
N LYS A 19 1.77 -20.45 -18.28
CA LYS A 19 1.12 -19.15 -18.06
C LYS A 19 1.93 -18.28 -17.09
N SER A 20 2.40 -18.86 -15.99
CA SER A 20 3.21 -18.19 -14.98
C SER A 20 4.53 -17.70 -15.55
N HIS A 21 5.23 -18.50 -16.32
CA HIS A 21 6.48 -18.10 -17.01
C HIS A 21 6.23 -16.91 -17.95
N LYS A 22 5.18 -16.95 -18.78
CA LYS A 22 4.83 -15.84 -19.69
C LYS A 22 4.52 -14.55 -18.96
N ILE A 23 3.82 -14.63 -17.80
CA ILE A 23 3.53 -13.45 -16.98
C ILE A 23 4.82 -12.83 -16.43
N LEU A 24 5.72 -13.66 -15.90
CA LEU A 24 6.99 -13.21 -15.35
C LEU A 24 7.92 -12.64 -16.43
N GLU A 25 8.00 -13.28 -17.61
CA GLU A 25 8.74 -12.75 -18.77
C GLU A 25 8.21 -11.38 -19.21
N LYS A 26 6.88 -11.23 -19.32
CA LYS A 26 6.27 -9.94 -19.66
C LYS A 26 6.60 -8.87 -18.60
N ALA A 27 6.54 -9.21 -17.33
CA ALA A 27 6.89 -8.29 -16.24
C ALA A 27 8.37 -7.87 -16.36
N GLN A 28 9.27 -8.80 -16.64
CA GLN A 28 10.69 -8.52 -16.81
C GLN A 28 10.96 -7.62 -18.03
N GLN A 29 10.31 -7.88 -19.15
CA GLN A 29 10.41 -7.03 -20.34
C GLN A 29 9.90 -5.60 -20.07
N THR A 30 8.78 -5.48 -19.36
CA THR A 30 8.22 -4.17 -19.00
C THR A 30 9.16 -3.42 -18.07
N ALA A 31 9.74 -4.08 -17.07
CA ALA A 31 10.70 -3.47 -16.16
C ALA A 31 11.99 -3.04 -16.88
N ALA A 32 12.51 -3.88 -17.80
CA ALA A 32 13.68 -3.56 -18.57
C ALA A 32 13.47 -2.33 -19.48
N SER A 33 12.26 -2.15 -20.04
CA SER A 33 11.94 -0.97 -20.84
C SER A 33 11.92 0.34 -20.02
N ALA A 34 11.89 0.24 -18.69
CA ALA A 34 11.96 1.36 -17.76
C ALA A 34 13.30 1.42 -16.99
N ASP A 35 14.34 0.71 -17.48
CA ASP A 35 15.65 0.59 -16.82
C ASP A 35 15.60 0.05 -15.37
N ILE A 36 14.59 -0.74 -15.06
CA ILE A 36 14.42 -1.35 -13.73
C ILE A 36 14.90 -2.79 -13.74
N GLN A 37 15.84 -3.13 -12.84
CA GLN A 37 16.22 -4.50 -12.61
C GLN A 37 15.13 -5.26 -11.84
N LEU A 38 14.46 -6.20 -12.50
CA LEU A 38 13.43 -7.05 -11.93
C LEU A 38 13.92 -8.50 -11.84
N ASN A 39 13.94 -9.05 -10.61
CA ASN A 39 14.19 -10.46 -10.37
C ASN A 39 12.86 -11.21 -10.37
N THR A 40 12.75 -12.25 -11.17
CA THR A 40 11.55 -13.08 -11.24
C THR A 40 11.67 -14.29 -10.34
N LEU A 41 10.63 -14.58 -9.57
CA LEU A 41 10.54 -15.73 -8.67
C LEU A 41 9.29 -16.54 -8.98
N LEU A 42 9.48 -17.82 -9.24
CA LEU A 42 8.39 -18.80 -9.35
C LEU A 42 8.44 -19.73 -8.14
N ARG A 43 7.32 -19.87 -7.43
CA ARG A 43 7.19 -20.74 -6.27
C ARG A 43 6.02 -21.70 -6.47
N TYR A 44 6.18 -22.90 -5.96
CA TYR A 44 5.14 -23.92 -5.92
C TYR A 44 4.77 -24.16 -4.48
N ASP A 45 3.53 -23.85 -4.11
CA ASP A 45 3.05 -24.04 -2.74
C ASP A 45 1.52 -24.21 -2.75
N VAL A 46 1.04 -25.06 -1.86
CA VAL A 46 -0.40 -25.24 -1.60
C VAL A 46 -0.97 -24.01 -0.89
N ASN A 47 -0.15 -23.33 -0.10
CA ASN A 47 -0.52 -22.18 0.70
C ASN A 47 0.16 -20.90 0.17
N VAL A 48 -0.53 -20.21 -0.74
CA VAL A 48 -0.03 -18.97 -1.35
C VAL A 48 0.44 -17.93 -0.34
N PRO A 49 -0.30 -17.61 0.75
CA PRO A 49 0.19 -16.72 1.80
C PRO A 49 1.55 -17.14 2.40
N ASN A 50 1.72 -18.42 2.71
CA ASN A 50 2.98 -18.91 3.28
C ASN A 50 4.16 -18.75 2.31
N ALA A 51 3.94 -19.05 1.02
CA ALA A 51 4.96 -18.84 -0.01
C ALA A 51 5.40 -17.37 -0.08
N ILE A 52 4.45 -16.44 -0.05
CA ILE A 52 4.73 -15.00 -0.07
C ILE A 52 5.53 -14.60 1.17
N MET A 53 5.13 -15.05 2.37
CA MET A 53 5.82 -14.74 3.61
C MET A 53 7.26 -15.29 3.63
N SER A 54 7.47 -16.49 3.08
CA SER A 54 8.82 -17.07 2.93
C SER A 54 9.71 -16.22 2.02
N VAL A 55 9.17 -15.76 0.87
CA VAL A 55 9.91 -14.89 -0.06
C VAL A 55 10.23 -13.54 0.57
N ILE A 56 9.29 -12.93 1.33
CA ILE A 56 9.52 -11.69 2.07
C ILE A 56 10.71 -11.86 3.02
N LYS A 57 10.76 -12.95 3.78
CA LYS A 57 11.81 -13.23 4.75
C LYS A 57 13.16 -13.52 4.05
N GLU A 58 13.17 -14.41 3.07
CA GLU A 58 14.38 -14.81 2.33
C GLU A 58 15.06 -13.63 1.65
N ASN A 59 14.28 -12.72 1.05
CA ASN A 59 14.78 -11.61 0.25
C ASN A 59 14.76 -10.27 0.98
N LYS A 60 14.42 -10.25 2.29
CA LYS A 60 14.33 -9.04 3.12
C LYS A 60 13.48 -7.95 2.45
N VAL A 61 12.31 -8.34 1.93
CA VAL A 61 11.38 -7.44 1.26
C VAL A 61 10.81 -6.46 2.27
N THR A 62 10.76 -5.18 1.93
CA THR A 62 10.23 -4.10 2.79
C THR A 62 8.82 -3.69 2.42
N ASP A 63 8.45 -3.92 1.17
CA ASP A 63 7.16 -3.47 0.60
C ASP A 63 6.58 -4.59 -0.26
N LEU A 64 5.32 -4.92 -0.04
CA LEU A 64 4.57 -5.89 -0.82
C LEU A 64 3.50 -5.18 -1.65
N VAL A 65 3.46 -5.43 -2.96
CA VAL A 65 2.39 -4.95 -3.83
C VAL A 65 1.56 -6.13 -4.30
N LEU A 66 0.27 -6.08 -4.02
CA LEU A 66 -0.72 -7.06 -4.46
C LEU A 66 -1.68 -6.43 -5.46
N GLY A 67 -1.85 -7.05 -6.61
CA GLY A 67 -2.88 -6.68 -7.56
C GLY A 67 -4.25 -7.17 -7.08
N LEU A 68 -5.25 -6.30 -7.12
CA LEU A 68 -6.62 -6.71 -6.89
C LEU A 68 -7.22 -7.20 -8.22
N HIS A 69 -7.56 -8.48 -8.27
CA HIS A 69 -8.26 -9.08 -9.40
C HIS A 69 -9.75 -9.01 -9.19
N GLU A 70 -10.48 -8.55 -10.19
CA GLU A 70 -11.95 -8.66 -10.20
C GLU A 70 -12.34 -10.14 -10.24
N LYS A 71 -12.88 -10.64 -9.16
CA LYS A 71 -13.61 -11.91 -9.19
C LYS A 71 -15.01 -11.63 -9.70
N LYS A 72 -15.44 -12.39 -10.72
CA LYS A 72 -16.79 -12.34 -11.28
C LYS A 72 -17.88 -12.89 -10.34
N GLU A 73 -17.51 -13.41 -9.19
CA GLU A 73 -18.42 -13.96 -8.21
C GLU A 73 -18.48 -13.07 -6.97
N PHE A 74 -19.67 -12.84 -6.46
CA PHE A 74 -19.93 -12.15 -5.19
C PHE A 74 -19.36 -12.99 -4.04
N SER A 75 -18.05 -12.89 -3.80
CA SER A 75 -17.46 -13.49 -2.61
C SER A 75 -17.72 -12.56 -1.41
N GLU A 76 -17.90 -13.14 -0.24
CA GLU A 76 -18.15 -12.43 1.02
C GLU A 76 -17.08 -11.38 1.38
N SER A 77 -15.92 -11.43 0.77
CA SER A 77 -14.81 -10.48 0.96
C SER A 77 -14.38 -9.84 -0.36
N PHE A 78 -14.44 -8.51 -0.43
CA PHE A 78 -13.94 -7.71 -1.55
C PHE A 78 -12.44 -7.95 -1.84
N LEU A 79 -11.63 -8.06 -0.80
CA LEU A 79 -10.18 -8.31 -0.94
C LEU A 79 -9.88 -9.76 -1.27
N GLY A 80 -10.80 -10.67 -1.01
CA GLY A 80 -10.62 -12.10 -1.13
C GLY A 80 -9.81 -12.70 0.03
N HIS A 81 -10.16 -13.94 0.38
CA HIS A 81 -9.62 -14.66 1.54
C HIS A 81 -8.08 -14.75 1.56
N THR A 82 -7.46 -14.94 0.37
CA THR A 82 -5.99 -15.01 0.26
C THR A 82 -5.34 -13.69 0.65
N THR A 83 -5.85 -12.55 0.15
CA THR A 83 -5.33 -11.22 0.48
C THR A 83 -5.51 -10.91 1.96
N GLU A 84 -6.64 -11.23 2.55
CA GLU A 84 -6.87 -11.04 4.00
C GLU A 84 -5.92 -11.85 4.86
N ARG A 85 -5.63 -13.09 4.46
CA ARG A 85 -4.63 -13.93 5.15
C ARG A 85 -3.22 -13.37 5.03
N ILE A 86 -2.86 -12.83 3.86
CA ILE A 86 -1.57 -12.16 3.67
C ILE A 86 -1.48 -10.94 4.59
N LEU A 87 -2.51 -10.08 4.61
CA LEU A 87 -2.55 -8.90 5.47
C LEU A 87 -2.45 -9.24 6.96
N GLY A 88 -3.10 -10.32 7.40
CA GLY A 88 -3.07 -10.78 8.79
C GLY A 88 -1.72 -11.38 9.21
N SER A 89 -0.90 -11.83 8.27
CA SER A 89 0.41 -12.46 8.55
C SER A 89 1.59 -11.57 8.18
N SER A 90 1.37 -10.51 7.40
CA SER A 90 2.43 -9.66 6.87
C SER A 90 2.85 -8.61 7.89
N ASN A 91 4.18 -8.47 8.07
CA ASN A 91 4.80 -7.42 8.88
C ASN A 91 5.55 -6.38 8.02
N VAL A 92 5.22 -6.29 6.74
CA VAL A 92 5.76 -5.29 5.82
C VAL A 92 4.64 -4.38 5.31
N THR A 93 4.98 -3.18 4.85
CA THR A 93 3.98 -2.32 4.23
C THR A 93 3.40 -2.99 3.00
N THR A 94 2.08 -3.19 3.01
CA THR A 94 1.37 -3.88 1.92
C THR A 94 0.47 -2.90 1.17
N TYR A 95 0.64 -2.85 -0.14
CA TYR A 95 -0.13 -2.04 -1.07
C TYR A 95 -1.06 -2.95 -1.87
N ILE A 96 -2.36 -2.73 -1.78
CA ILE A 96 -3.35 -3.39 -2.63
C ILE A 96 -3.70 -2.42 -3.75
N TYR A 97 -3.31 -2.77 -4.98
CA TYR A 97 -3.45 -1.88 -6.12
C TYR A 97 -4.44 -2.43 -7.15
N ARG A 98 -5.37 -1.59 -7.55
CA ARG A 98 -6.27 -1.83 -8.68
C ARG A 98 -5.99 -0.79 -9.77
N PRO A 99 -5.37 -1.18 -10.87
CA PRO A 99 -5.21 -0.31 -12.03
C PRO A 99 -6.50 -0.32 -12.87
N VAL A 100 -6.92 0.87 -13.30
CA VAL A 100 -7.95 1.08 -14.33
C VAL A 100 -7.30 1.76 -15.53
N GLN A 101 -6.35 2.66 -15.27
CA GLN A 101 -5.57 3.36 -16.26
C GLN A 101 -4.08 3.39 -15.87
N PRO A 102 -3.15 3.64 -16.80
CA PRO A 102 -1.72 3.76 -16.47
C PRO A 102 -1.47 4.82 -15.40
N VAL A 103 -0.62 4.52 -14.41
CA VAL A 103 -0.31 5.44 -13.28
C VAL A 103 0.16 6.81 -13.77
N ALA A 104 0.92 6.86 -14.88
CA ALA A 104 1.43 8.10 -15.46
C ALA A 104 0.33 9.02 -16.04
N THR A 105 -0.90 8.52 -16.24
CA THR A 105 -2.04 9.32 -16.70
C THR A 105 -2.87 9.90 -15.56
N VAL A 106 -2.61 9.47 -14.33
CA VAL A 106 -3.29 9.99 -13.13
C VAL A 106 -2.80 11.39 -12.84
N LYS A 107 -3.68 12.37 -12.90
CA LYS A 107 -3.34 13.79 -12.69
C LYS A 107 -3.30 14.19 -11.23
N ARG A 108 -4.20 13.63 -10.42
CA ARG A 108 -4.31 13.90 -8.99
C ARG A 108 -4.53 12.59 -8.26
N ASN A 109 -3.97 12.49 -7.06
CA ASN A 109 -4.26 11.41 -6.14
C ASN A 109 -4.89 11.98 -4.86
N LEU A 110 -6.10 11.55 -4.54
CA LEU A 110 -6.74 11.83 -3.27
C LEU A 110 -6.20 10.84 -2.25
N VAL A 111 -5.56 11.34 -1.20
CA VAL A 111 -4.90 10.53 -0.17
C VAL A 111 -5.67 10.68 1.14
N VAL A 112 -6.39 9.65 1.54
CA VAL A 112 -7.22 9.65 2.75
C VAL A 112 -6.46 8.99 3.89
N ILE A 113 -6.30 9.73 4.99
CA ILE A 113 -5.44 9.37 6.10
C ILE A 113 -6.28 9.29 7.37
N PRO A 114 -6.23 8.19 8.12
CA PRO A 114 -6.95 8.06 9.37
C PRO A 114 -6.35 8.95 10.47
N GLU A 115 -7.16 9.25 11.45
CA GLU A 115 -6.73 9.89 12.70
C GLU A 115 -5.64 9.05 13.38
N ASN A 116 -4.66 9.71 13.99
CA ASN A 116 -3.51 9.10 14.67
C ASN A 116 -2.59 8.24 13.78
N ALA A 117 -2.69 8.36 12.46
CA ALA A 117 -1.77 7.65 11.56
C ALA A 117 -0.30 8.00 11.82
N GLU A 118 -0.03 9.22 12.28
CA GLU A 118 1.31 9.71 12.62
C GLU A 118 1.92 9.01 13.84
N GLU A 119 1.12 8.33 14.64
CA GLU A 119 1.57 7.55 15.80
C GLU A 119 2.03 6.14 15.41
N GLU A 120 1.76 5.72 14.18
CA GLU A 120 2.13 4.40 13.69
C GLU A 120 3.54 4.36 13.10
N LEU A 121 4.21 3.23 13.33
CA LEU A 121 5.57 2.97 12.84
C LEU A 121 5.73 3.15 11.34
N GLY A 122 4.70 2.77 10.57
CA GLY A 122 4.70 2.84 9.12
C GLY A 122 4.51 4.24 8.53
N PHE A 123 4.12 5.22 9.34
CA PHE A 123 3.79 6.57 8.85
C PHE A 123 4.89 7.21 8.01
N PRO A 124 6.14 7.32 8.46
CA PRO A 124 7.18 7.94 7.65
C PRO A 124 7.45 7.19 6.34
N LEU A 125 7.28 5.88 6.33
CA LEU A 125 7.58 5.04 5.17
C LEU A 125 6.61 5.29 4.03
N TRP A 126 5.31 5.25 4.30
CA TRP A 126 4.33 5.50 3.26
C TRP A 126 4.30 6.98 2.84
N VAL A 127 4.56 7.93 3.76
CA VAL A 127 4.68 9.35 3.39
C VAL A 127 5.80 9.56 2.38
N ILE A 128 7.00 9.01 2.60
CA ILE A 128 8.10 9.06 1.62
C ILE A 128 7.66 8.52 0.26
N LYS A 129 6.92 7.39 0.24
CA LYS A 129 6.43 6.80 -1.02
C LYS A 129 5.44 7.72 -1.74
N MET A 130 4.57 8.43 -1.01
CA MET A 130 3.65 9.40 -1.60
C MET A 130 4.38 10.59 -2.23
N TRP A 131 5.39 11.13 -1.54
CA TRP A 131 6.23 12.18 -2.10
C TRP A 131 6.96 11.73 -3.37
N ASN A 132 7.57 10.54 -3.32
CA ASN A 132 8.23 9.97 -4.49
C ASN A 132 7.26 9.71 -5.64
N LEU A 133 6.05 9.25 -5.36
CA LEU A 133 5.00 9.09 -6.38
C LEU A 133 4.71 10.42 -7.07
N ALA A 134 4.44 11.48 -6.30
CA ALA A 134 4.15 12.80 -6.84
C ALA A 134 5.32 13.36 -7.67
N GLN A 135 6.55 13.25 -7.17
CA GLN A 135 7.75 13.73 -7.87
C GLN A 135 8.00 12.98 -9.18
N ASN A 136 7.79 11.67 -9.20
CA ASN A 136 8.07 10.84 -10.38
C ASN A 136 6.95 10.90 -11.44
N THR A 137 5.71 11.13 -11.03
CA THR A 137 4.56 11.18 -11.95
C THR A 137 4.14 12.60 -12.32
N GLY A 138 4.56 13.60 -11.53
CA GLY A 138 4.05 14.98 -11.65
C GLY A 138 2.59 15.11 -11.18
N SER A 139 2.02 14.09 -10.53
CA SER A 139 0.64 14.14 -10.06
C SER A 139 0.51 14.99 -8.79
N LYS A 140 -0.60 15.73 -8.68
CA LYS A 140 -0.95 16.49 -7.50
C LYS A 140 -1.47 15.56 -6.40
N LEU A 141 -1.11 15.83 -5.14
CA LEU A 141 -1.66 15.11 -3.98
C LEU A 141 -2.69 15.96 -3.23
N LEU A 142 -3.87 15.41 -3.00
CA LEU A 142 -4.91 15.98 -2.14
C LEU A 142 -4.99 15.18 -0.86
N PHE A 143 -4.41 15.69 0.22
CA PHE A 143 -4.42 15.01 1.51
C PHE A 143 -5.70 15.32 2.30
N TYR A 144 -6.39 14.27 2.72
CA TYR A 144 -7.57 14.30 3.59
C TYR A 144 -7.20 13.66 4.92
N GLY A 145 -7.37 14.38 6.02
CA GLY A 145 -7.04 13.87 7.35
C GLY A 145 -7.33 14.86 8.44
N THR A 146 -6.99 14.50 9.68
CA THR A 146 -7.16 15.38 10.84
C THR A 146 -6.19 16.56 10.79
N LYS A 147 -6.51 17.61 11.55
CA LYS A 147 -5.65 18.80 11.65
C LYS A 147 -4.22 18.42 12.05
N LYS A 148 -4.05 17.54 13.04
CA LYS A 148 -2.75 17.10 13.56
C LYS A 148 -1.89 16.46 12.49
N THR A 149 -2.44 15.49 11.77
CA THR A 149 -1.74 14.79 10.67
C THR A 149 -1.39 15.75 9.53
N LEU A 150 -2.36 16.60 9.12
CA LEU A 150 -2.15 17.56 8.04
C LEU A 150 -1.09 18.61 8.38
N ASP A 151 -0.98 19.05 9.63
CA ASP A 151 0.05 20.01 10.05
C ASP A 151 1.45 19.40 9.95
N ILE A 152 1.61 18.10 10.26
CA ILE A 152 2.86 17.37 10.05
C ILE A 152 3.21 17.32 8.56
N LEU A 153 2.24 16.98 7.70
CA LEU A 153 2.47 16.92 6.26
C LEU A 153 2.78 18.28 5.65
N ARG A 154 2.17 19.36 6.14
CA ARG A 154 2.50 20.73 5.74
C ARG A 154 3.93 21.12 6.11
N ASP A 155 4.42 20.68 7.27
CA ASP A 155 5.79 20.94 7.68
C ASP A 155 6.79 20.16 6.80
N VAL A 156 6.48 18.92 6.42
CA VAL A 156 7.25 18.15 5.43
C VAL A 156 7.24 18.85 4.07
N HIS A 157 6.07 19.34 3.65
CA HIS A 157 5.88 20.03 2.37
C HIS A 157 6.68 21.34 2.28
N LYS A 158 6.85 22.09 3.38
CA LYS A 158 7.69 23.30 3.42
C LYS A 158 9.15 23.01 3.07
N ASP A 159 9.68 21.91 3.61
CA ASP A 159 11.07 21.52 3.39
C ASP A 159 11.25 20.76 2.03
N ASN A 160 10.20 20.11 1.55
CA ASN A 160 10.22 19.29 0.32
C ASN A 160 8.96 19.58 -0.52
N PRO A 161 8.91 20.67 -1.28
CA PRO A 161 7.70 21.09 -1.99
C PRO A 161 7.32 20.13 -3.13
N ILE A 162 6.03 19.82 -3.18
CA ILE A 162 5.35 19.10 -4.26
C ILE A 162 4.03 19.83 -4.56
N GLU A 163 3.33 19.49 -5.64
CA GLU A 163 1.98 20.00 -5.82
C GLU A 163 1.02 19.30 -4.87
N ALA A 164 0.53 20.02 -3.84
CA ALA A 164 -0.32 19.43 -2.81
C ALA A 164 -1.40 20.38 -2.28
N GLU A 165 -2.54 19.80 -1.89
CA GLU A 165 -3.60 20.44 -1.11
C GLU A 165 -3.87 19.63 0.16
N PHE A 166 -4.40 20.31 1.19
CA PHE A 166 -4.65 19.72 2.52
C PHE A 166 -6.08 20.06 2.96
N ARG A 167 -6.92 19.05 3.09
CA ARG A 167 -8.35 19.17 3.43
C ARG A 167 -8.66 18.41 4.71
N LEU A 168 -9.42 19.04 5.61
CA LEU A 168 -9.85 18.40 6.85
C LEU A 168 -10.81 17.25 6.54
N PHE A 169 -10.55 16.12 7.16
CA PHE A 169 -11.39 14.92 7.12
C PHE A 169 -11.14 14.11 8.39
N ASP A 170 -12.16 13.92 9.20
CA ASP A 170 -12.09 13.23 10.49
C ASP A 170 -13.22 12.22 10.71
N ASP A 171 -14.27 12.25 9.85
CA ASP A 171 -15.41 11.34 9.96
C ASP A 171 -15.35 10.23 8.90
N TRP A 172 -14.88 9.07 9.31
CA TRP A 172 -14.82 7.86 8.46
C TRP A 172 -16.19 7.24 8.17
N ASP A 173 -17.24 7.59 8.93
CA ASP A 173 -18.60 7.16 8.61
C ASP A 173 -19.17 7.94 7.42
N ASP A 174 -18.71 9.18 7.20
CA ASP A 174 -19.05 10.01 6.03
C ASP A 174 -17.97 9.92 4.92
N PHE A 175 -17.23 8.79 4.82
CA PHE A 175 -16.16 8.60 3.83
C PHE A 175 -16.59 8.95 2.40
N LEU A 176 -17.85 8.69 2.05
CA LEU A 176 -18.36 8.95 0.69
C LEU A 176 -18.40 10.43 0.30
N ILE A 177 -18.20 11.36 1.24
CA ILE A 177 -18.09 12.79 0.92
C ILE A 177 -16.94 13.06 -0.07
N ILE A 178 -15.90 12.20 -0.05
CA ILE A 178 -14.73 12.30 -0.94
C ILE A 178 -15.12 12.12 -2.40
N THR A 179 -16.20 11.39 -2.70
CA THR A 179 -16.69 11.23 -4.08
C THR A 179 -17.05 12.55 -4.75
N ARG A 180 -17.40 13.57 -3.96
CA ARG A 180 -17.74 14.92 -4.47
C ARG A 180 -16.52 15.63 -5.07
N ASP A 181 -15.33 15.29 -4.61
CA ASP A 181 -14.06 15.88 -5.05
C ASP A 181 -13.39 15.09 -6.18
N MET A 182 -13.86 13.86 -6.44
CA MET A 182 -13.32 13.01 -7.50
C MET A 182 -13.61 13.57 -8.89
N GLN A 183 -12.58 13.57 -9.72
CA GLN A 183 -12.65 13.96 -11.13
C GLN A 183 -12.18 12.82 -12.02
N PRO A 184 -12.52 12.82 -13.31
CA PRO A 184 -11.91 11.91 -14.27
C PRO A 184 -10.37 11.99 -14.20
N ASP A 185 -9.69 10.87 -14.37
CA ASP A 185 -8.22 10.73 -14.26
C ASP A 185 -7.64 10.94 -12.86
N ASP A 186 -8.47 10.93 -11.81
CA ASP A 186 -7.99 10.89 -10.43
C ASP A 186 -7.65 9.45 -9.98
N GLY A 187 -6.72 9.35 -9.06
CA GLY A 187 -6.47 8.15 -8.28
C GLY A 187 -6.93 8.33 -6.83
N LEU A 188 -7.29 7.23 -6.19
CA LEU A 188 -7.66 7.22 -4.78
C LEU A 188 -6.67 6.36 -3.99
N ILE A 189 -6.06 6.95 -2.96
CA ILE A 189 -5.13 6.28 -2.06
C ILE A 189 -5.72 6.33 -0.66
N ILE A 190 -5.87 5.20 -0.02
CA ILE A 190 -6.44 5.11 1.33
C ILE A 190 -5.42 4.45 2.25
N VAL A 191 -5.02 5.16 3.28
CA VAL A 191 -4.21 4.60 4.34
C VAL A 191 -5.13 3.84 5.29
N MET A 192 -4.94 2.54 5.34
CA MET A 192 -5.69 1.61 6.18
C MET A 192 -4.96 1.36 7.49
N SER A 193 -5.63 0.76 8.46
CA SER A 193 -5.02 0.34 9.71
C SER A 193 -5.53 -1.04 10.14
N HIS A 194 -4.76 -1.73 10.97
CA HIS A 194 -5.16 -3.00 11.57
C HIS A 194 -5.92 -2.77 12.88
N LYS A 195 -6.87 -3.66 13.16
CA LYS A 195 -7.64 -3.61 14.41
C LYS A 195 -6.67 -3.66 15.62
N GLY A 196 -6.86 -2.73 16.54
CA GLY A 196 -6.02 -2.60 17.74
C GLY A 196 -4.89 -1.58 17.63
N LEU A 197 -4.66 -1.02 16.45
CA LEU A 197 -3.70 0.08 16.26
C LEU A 197 -4.37 1.46 16.50
N PRO A 198 -3.58 2.50 16.83
CA PRO A 198 -4.10 3.85 17.16
C PRO A 198 -4.94 4.47 16.05
N SER A 199 -4.60 4.23 14.80
CA SER A 199 -5.29 4.84 13.65
C SER A 199 -6.48 4.02 13.13
N PHE A 200 -6.82 2.88 13.79
CA PHE A 200 -7.94 2.06 13.34
C PHE A 200 -9.28 2.74 13.56
N GLN A 201 -10.01 2.95 12.48
CA GLN A 201 -11.37 3.50 12.48
C GLN A 201 -12.39 2.43 12.10
N THR A 202 -13.51 2.36 12.83
CA THR A 202 -14.56 1.35 12.56
C THR A 202 -15.14 1.49 11.14
N GLY A 203 -15.23 2.72 10.64
CA GLY A 203 -15.67 3.02 9.26
C GLY A 203 -14.81 2.37 8.18
N MET A 204 -13.54 2.05 8.46
CA MET A 204 -12.64 1.37 7.50
C MET A 204 -13.19 0.01 7.03
N LYS A 205 -13.99 -0.66 7.85
CA LYS A 205 -14.62 -1.94 7.46
C LYS A 205 -15.58 -1.80 6.27
N LYS A 206 -16.08 -0.58 6.02
CA LYS A 206 -16.98 -0.28 4.90
C LYS A 206 -16.22 0.00 3.60
N ILE A 207 -14.92 0.37 3.69
CA ILE A 207 -14.09 0.78 2.55
C ILE A 207 -14.08 -0.25 1.42
N PRO A 208 -13.85 -1.56 1.66
CA PRO A 208 -13.87 -2.54 0.58
C PRO A 208 -15.17 -2.51 -0.25
N ASN A 209 -16.31 -2.39 0.42
CA ASN A 209 -17.62 -2.31 -0.27
C ASN A 209 -17.77 -0.99 -1.04
N TYR A 210 -17.26 0.12 -0.50
CA TYR A 210 -17.28 1.41 -1.18
C TYR A 210 -16.41 1.40 -2.43
N MET A 211 -15.23 0.74 -2.37
CA MET A 211 -14.35 0.60 -3.53
C MET A 211 -15.04 -0.13 -4.68
N ALA A 212 -15.72 -1.23 -4.39
CA ALA A 212 -16.47 -1.99 -5.40
C ALA A 212 -17.61 -1.18 -6.02
N LYS A 213 -18.33 -0.40 -5.21
CA LYS A 213 -19.60 0.22 -5.63
C LYS A 213 -19.43 1.62 -6.23
N TYR A 214 -18.51 2.43 -5.70
CA TYR A 214 -18.44 3.86 -6.01
C TYR A 214 -17.13 4.28 -6.67
N PHE A 215 -16.09 3.44 -6.62
CA PHE A 215 -14.76 3.79 -7.13
C PHE A 215 -14.23 2.76 -8.13
N SER A 216 -15.15 2.00 -8.77
CA SER A 216 -14.80 0.98 -9.76
C SER A 216 -14.07 1.55 -10.98
N ASP A 217 -14.31 2.79 -11.31
CA ASP A 217 -13.77 3.45 -12.51
C ASP A 217 -12.45 4.21 -12.25
N TYR A 218 -11.92 4.12 -11.03
CA TYR A 218 -10.71 4.82 -10.63
C TYR A 218 -9.58 3.86 -10.26
N ASN A 219 -8.34 4.28 -10.54
CA ASN A 219 -7.20 3.64 -9.91
C ASN A 219 -7.31 3.81 -8.41
N PHE A 220 -7.12 2.73 -7.64
CA PHE A 220 -6.99 2.90 -6.21
C PHE A 220 -5.84 2.07 -5.61
N ILE A 221 -5.33 2.57 -4.49
CA ILE A 221 -4.32 1.92 -3.68
C ILE A 221 -4.81 1.91 -2.23
N LEU A 222 -4.94 0.73 -1.63
CA LEU A 222 -5.08 0.60 -0.18
C LEU A 222 -3.69 0.34 0.40
N ILE A 223 -3.26 1.18 1.33
CA ILE A 223 -1.97 1.07 2.00
C ILE A 223 -2.21 0.50 3.40
N TYR A 224 -1.68 -0.67 3.68
CA TYR A 224 -1.59 -1.25 5.02
C TYR A 224 -0.16 -1.05 5.53
N PRO A 225 0.09 -0.03 6.37
CA PRO A 225 1.43 0.26 6.86
C PRO A 225 1.99 -0.89 7.69
N ILE A 226 3.33 -1.00 7.69
CA ILE A 226 4.03 -1.92 8.61
C ILE A 226 3.61 -1.63 10.06
N HIS A 227 3.38 -2.68 10.81
CA HIS A 227 3.02 -2.61 12.23
C HIS A 227 3.76 -3.68 13.03
N THR A 228 3.88 -3.46 14.33
CA THR A 228 4.38 -4.50 15.24
C THR A 228 3.23 -5.43 15.59
N ILE A 229 3.37 -6.71 15.28
CA ILE A 229 2.40 -7.73 15.73
C ILE A 229 2.56 -7.86 17.25
N ALA A 230 1.50 -7.51 17.99
CA ALA A 230 1.50 -7.65 19.45
C ALA A 230 1.68 -9.14 19.84
N GLU A 231 2.59 -9.38 20.70
CA GLU A 231 3.00 -10.45 21.64
C GLU A 231 2.47 -11.89 21.55
N GLU A 232 1.62 -12.30 20.64
CA GLU A 232 1.08 -13.68 20.64
C GLU A 232 1.83 -14.68 19.75
N SER A 233 2.91 -14.30 19.09
CA SER A 233 3.75 -15.29 18.41
C SER A 233 5.12 -15.40 19.06
N GLU A 234 5.50 -16.61 19.46
CA GLU A 234 6.86 -17.01 19.87
C GLU A 234 7.94 -16.71 18.81
N ASN A 235 7.56 -16.07 17.71
CA ASN A 235 8.40 -15.66 16.60
C ASN A 235 8.80 -14.17 16.68
N ARG A 236 9.42 -13.74 17.78
CA ARG A 236 10.15 -12.45 17.86
C ARG A 236 11.21 -12.28 16.76
N ASP A 237 11.65 -13.37 16.14
CA ASP A 237 12.59 -13.36 15.02
C ASP A 237 12.03 -12.82 13.70
N LEU A 238 10.69 -12.63 13.59
CA LEU A 238 10.06 -12.06 12.40
C LEU A 238 10.05 -10.53 12.38
N LEU A 239 10.27 -9.90 13.52
CA LEU A 239 10.61 -8.48 13.58
C LEU A 239 12.05 -8.33 13.09
N ASN A 240 12.21 -8.20 11.79
CA ASN A 240 13.48 -7.80 11.22
C ASN A 240 13.74 -6.37 11.69
N ALA A 241 14.34 -6.20 12.88
CA ALA A 241 14.73 -4.89 13.41
C ALA A 241 15.61 -4.11 12.43
N SER A 242 16.23 -4.83 11.47
CA SER A 242 16.95 -4.24 10.34
C SER A 242 16.02 -3.64 9.27
N LEU A 243 14.71 -3.97 9.26
CA LEU A 243 13.73 -3.36 8.36
C LEU A 243 13.13 -2.08 8.94
N LEU A 244 13.32 -1.83 10.25
CA LEU A 244 13.00 -0.54 10.84
C LEU A 244 14.06 0.45 10.35
N PRO A 245 13.68 1.41 9.50
CA PRO A 245 14.65 2.38 9.05
C PRO A 245 15.18 3.13 10.26
N ASN A 246 16.48 3.28 10.33
CA ASN A 246 17.09 4.16 11.31
C ASN A 246 16.77 5.60 10.87
N PHE A 247 15.66 6.16 11.36
CA PHE A 247 15.13 7.47 10.97
C PHE A 247 16.15 8.60 11.10
N ASN A 248 17.22 8.41 11.88
CA ASN A 248 18.32 9.35 12.00
C ASN A 248 19.27 9.35 10.79
N LYS A 249 19.15 8.37 9.89
CA LYS A 249 19.99 8.24 8.68
C LYS A 249 19.28 8.66 7.39
N PHE A 250 18.01 9.09 7.47
CA PHE A 250 17.31 9.56 6.27
C PHE A 250 17.84 10.92 5.84
N GLU A 251 18.19 11.01 4.57
CA GLU A 251 18.41 12.28 3.86
C GLU A 251 17.09 12.78 3.27
N GLY A 252 17.01 14.07 2.95
CA GLY A 252 15.85 14.66 2.28
C GLY A 252 14.54 14.54 3.07
N ILE A 253 13.51 14.01 2.43
CA ILE A 253 12.14 13.92 2.94
C ILE A 253 12.06 13.20 4.29
N GLY A 254 12.79 12.11 4.47
CA GLY A 254 12.80 11.35 5.73
C GLY A 254 13.28 12.17 6.91
N LYS A 255 14.27 13.06 6.71
CA LYS A 255 14.75 13.97 7.73
C LYS A 255 13.69 15.01 8.13
N SER A 256 12.97 15.55 7.15
CA SER A 256 11.89 16.51 7.39
C SER A 256 10.72 15.86 8.15
N ILE A 257 10.34 14.63 7.81
CA ILE A 257 9.32 13.86 8.54
C ILE A 257 9.75 13.64 9.99
N SER A 258 10.99 13.18 10.21
CA SER A 258 11.52 12.96 11.56
C SER A 258 11.54 14.24 12.40
N LYS A 259 11.87 15.38 11.79
CA LYS A 259 11.84 16.71 12.43
C LYS A 259 10.41 17.10 12.80
N ALA A 260 9.45 16.96 11.86
CA ALA A 260 8.05 17.31 12.06
C ALA A 260 7.40 16.47 13.17
N LEU A 261 7.72 15.16 13.25
CA LEU A 261 7.23 14.27 14.31
C LEU A 261 7.79 14.59 15.70
N LYS A 262 9.05 15.10 15.79
CA LYS A 262 9.67 15.46 17.07
C LYS A 262 9.23 16.83 17.60
N ALA A 263 8.70 17.70 16.74
CA ALA A 263 8.30 19.05 17.10
C ALA A 263 6.90 19.12 17.74
N LYS A 264 6.20 18.03 17.81
CA LYS A 264 4.83 17.86 18.37
C LYS A 264 4.80 16.83 19.51
#